data_60aa64889f67a0bc48e03f4daa8fe38d
#
_entry.id   60aa64889f67a0bc48e03f4daa8fe38d
#
_cell.length_a   1.000
_cell.length_b   1.000
_cell.length_c   1.000
_cell.angle_alpha   90.00
_cell.angle_beta   90.00
_cell.angle_gamma   90.00
#
_symmetry.space_group_name_H-M   'P 1'
#
loop_
_entity.id
_entity.type
_entity.pdbx_description
1 polymer ?
#
loop_
_entity_poly.entity_id
_entity_poly.type
_entity_poly.pdbx_seq_one_letter_code
_entity_poly.pdbx_strand_id
1 'polypeptide(L)'
;MNSKCRFLVAILTVIFLRPCSAITIPVPPTFQNLFSSLNSYLGAFNTTLKGVWTGSKYPVLFSGTLTGADANVGPSLIDTGYYTTVQMQIQELHAIGVKAIMVEIGFPMLYEPFFSSQSQYQQFVSFYQQVAAGVRSMGMQLIVENNCLLSNDVQAGWDTAPFYATLNWTEYQAARAQTAEVIAQTMKPDYLVVVEEPDTEALMSGQSEANTVSGSTSMLSEILTRVKQAGVPGMKVGAGVGSWQNEYVEYIQSYVTQPLDFIDMHIYPVNNTGTENFLTNALTIASTAAAAGKPITMSECWMNKEENSEIGVLSADQIRARNAYSFWEPLDGYFFETMENLAYYTQMTFLAPSNSDYYWAYQTYTSTLAGESPSQILNEESTLAEQDQQLASYTSTARSYSSAIVSPSDTTPPSAPPDLAGGSSSSSTAAVTWSASTDNVGVAGYSVIRDGAALATTAELYFQDSGLRAATTYTYMVKAFDMAGNLSPASSVEITTRDAGPPSPPANLAAKVVSDVEITLTWSPSKDNNVTGFQVFRGTSSTDLSQVGFTYSTTTSFTNDTLTPSTKYYFGVKAEDNSGYLSAMSSIVSATTKAKP
;
A
#
# COMPACT_ATOMS: atom_id res chain seq x y z
N MET A 1 -25.92 9.56 -21.35
CA MET A 1 -25.51 10.97 -21.20
C MET A 1 -25.70 11.36 -19.74
N ASN A 2 -24.68 11.19 -18.92
CA ASN A 2 -24.51 11.96 -17.69
C ASN A 2 -23.04 11.76 -17.26
N SER A 3 -22.25 12.76 -17.63
CA SER A 3 -20.86 12.92 -17.24
C SER A 3 -20.80 13.24 -15.74
N LYS A 4 -20.24 12.36 -14.92
CA LYS A 4 -19.80 12.70 -13.57
C LYS A 4 -18.32 13.07 -13.63
N CYS A 5 -18.03 14.37 -13.74
CA CYS A 5 -16.74 14.93 -13.38
C CYS A 5 -16.44 14.61 -11.90
N ARG A 6 -15.48 13.75 -11.63
CA ARG A 6 -14.88 13.64 -10.29
C ARG A 6 -13.92 14.81 -10.12
N PHE A 7 -14.27 15.71 -9.24
CA PHE A 7 -13.36 16.73 -8.71
C PHE A 7 -12.31 16.03 -7.85
N LEU A 8 -11.06 16.07 -8.31
CA LEU A 8 -9.91 15.73 -7.46
C LEU A 8 -9.76 16.88 -6.44
N VAL A 9 -10.15 16.65 -5.21
CA VAL A 9 -9.79 17.53 -4.09
C VAL A 9 -8.36 17.14 -3.71
N ALA A 10 -7.40 17.96 -4.09
CA ALA A 10 -6.03 17.85 -3.60
C ALA A 10 -6.03 18.20 -2.10
N ILE A 11 -6.06 17.19 -1.25
CA ILE A 11 -5.75 17.35 0.17
C ILE A 11 -4.25 17.55 0.26
N LEU A 12 -3.83 18.74 0.66
CA LEU A 12 -2.44 19.08 0.98
C LEU A 12 -2.07 18.32 2.27
N THR A 13 -1.65 17.07 2.15
CA THR A 13 -1.07 16.32 3.27
C THR A 13 0.38 16.76 3.38
N VAL A 14 0.71 17.45 4.44
CA VAL A 14 2.10 17.75 4.81
C VAL A 14 2.73 16.40 5.17
N ILE A 15 3.51 15.85 4.26
CA ILE A 15 4.25 14.60 4.48
C ILE A 15 5.39 14.92 5.45
N PHE A 16 5.18 14.61 6.71
CA PHE A 16 6.29 14.47 7.65
C PHE A 16 7.06 13.21 7.27
N LEU A 17 8.25 13.38 6.70
CA LEU A 17 9.27 12.32 6.67
C LEU A 17 9.44 11.83 8.12
N ARG A 18 8.86 10.67 8.44
CA ARG A 18 9.09 10.05 9.74
C ARG A 18 10.55 9.60 9.79
N PRO A 19 11.37 10.13 10.71
CA PRO A 19 12.69 9.55 10.94
C PRO A 19 12.49 8.11 11.40
N CYS A 20 13.33 7.21 10.93
CA CYS A 20 13.37 5.80 11.30
C CYS A 20 13.88 5.64 12.76
N SER A 21 13.10 6.14 13.71
CA SER A 21 13.12 5.73 15.11
C SER A 21 11.79 5.06 15.35
N ALA A 22 11.80 3.81 15.77
CA ALA A 22 10.60 3.07 16.14
C ALA A 22 9.78 3.92 17.12
N ILE A 23 8.79 4.65 16.60
CA ILE A 23 7.76 5.24 17.44
C ILE A 23 6.98 4.05 17.95
N THR A 24 7.22 3.68 19.20
CA THR A 24 6.40 2.67 19.87
C THR A 24 5.00 3.27 20.00
N ILE A 25 4.11 2.91 19.09
CA ILE A 25 2.70 3.31 19.18
C ILE A 25 2.14 2.56 20.39
N PRO A 26 1.67 3.24 21.44
CA PRO A 26 1.19 2.55 22.63
C PRO A 26 -0.05 1.72 22.30
N VAL A 27 -0.04 0.45 22.70
CA VAL A 27 -1.20 -0.43 22.56
C VAL A 27 -2.34 0.14 23.41
N PRO A 28 -3.53 0.37 22.84
CA PRO A 28 -4.68 0.86 23.60
C PRO A 28 -5.05 -0.10 24.75
N PRO A 29 -5.52 0.39 25.91
CA PRO A 29 -5.86 -0.46 27.07
C PRO A 29 -6.82 -1.61 26.73
N THR A 30 -7.75 -1.39 25.80
CA THR A 30 -8.72 -2.39 25.32
C THR A 30 -8.05 -3.60 24.66
N PHE A 31 -6.89 -3.42 24.03
CA PHE A 31 -6.18 -4.48 23.29
C PHE A 31 -4.93 -4.99 24.01
N GLN A 32 -4.61 -4.48 25.21
CA GLN A 32 -3.36 -4.79 25.89
C GLN A 32 -3.25 -6.27 26.29
N ASN A 33 -4.35 -6.88 26.71
CA ASN A 33 -4.39 -8.30 27.05
C ASN A 33 -4.21 -9.16 25.79
N LEU A 34 -4.97 -8.87 24.73
CA LEU A 34 -4.86 -9.57 23.45
C LEU A 34 -3.44 -9.48 22.87
N PHE A 35 -2.86 -8.28 22.83
CA PHE A 35 -1.49 -8.07 22.38
C PHE A 35 -0.49 -8.93 23.18
N SER A 36 -0.61 -8.92 24.52
CA SER A 36 0.26 -9.68 25.40
C SER A 36 0.10 -11.19 25.22
N SER A 37 -1.14 -11.66 25.05
CA SER A 37 -1.45 -13.08 24.80
C SER A 37 -0.83 -13.55 23.49
N LEU A 38 -1.09 -12.85 22.39
CA LEU A 38 -0.54 -13.20 21.07
C LEU A 38 0.99 -13.19 21.06
N ASN A 39 1.60 -12.16 21.66
CA ASN A 39 3.05 -12.08 21.81
C ASN A 39 3.61 -13.26 22.62
N SER A 40 2.89 -13.71 23.66
CA SER A 40 3.30 -14.84 24.47
C SER A 40 3.20 -16.17 23.72
N TYR A 41 2.17 -16.36 22.87
CA TYR A 41 2.04 -17.57 22.04
C TYR A 41 3.19 -17.68 21.04
N LEU A 42 3.53 -16.59 20.34
CA LEU A 42 4.67 -16.56 19.44
C LEU A 42 5.99 -16.83 20.19
N GLY A 43 6.17 -16.23 21.37
CA GLY A 43 7.36 -16.42 22.20
C GLY A 43 7.52 -17.87 22.70
N ALA A 44 6.42 -18.50 23.13
CA ALA A 44 6.42 -19.90 23.53
C ALA A 44 6.76 -20.84 22.37
N PHE A 45 6.18 -20.58 21.20
CA PHE A 45 6.45 -21.37 20.00
C PHE A 45 7.91 -21.22 19.53
N ASN A 46 8.43 -20.00 19.43
CA ASN A 46 9.85 -19.77 19.11
C ASN A 46 10.80 -20.41 20.13
N THR A 47 10.42 -20.48 21.40
CA THR A 47 11.19 -21.22 22.41
C THR A 47 11.18 -22.71 22.13
N THR A 48 10.05 -23.29 21.73
CA THR A 48 9.93 -24.70 21.33
C THR A 48 10.82 -24.98 20.10
N LEU A 49 10.78 -24.13 19.08
CA LEU A 49 11.64 -24.26 17.89
C LEU A 49 13.13 -24.20 18.26
N LYS A 50 13.54 -23.24 19.10
CA LYS A 50 14.93 -23.10 19.57
C LYS A 50 15.44 -24.33 20.35
N GLY A 51 14.54 -25.11 20.94
CA GLY A 51 14.88 -26.36 21.63
C GLY A 51 15.21 -27.52 20.70
N VAL A 52 14.78 -27.48 19.44
CA VAL A 52 14.88 -28.59 18.47
C VAL A 52 15.60 -28.21 17.17
N TRP A 53 15.80 -26.93 16.91
CA TRP A 53 16.39 -26.41 15.67
C TRP A 53 17.71 -25.69 15.93
N THR A 54 18.70 -25.99 15.08
CA THR A 54 20.08 -25.44 15.20
C THR A 54 20.24 -24.03 14.64
N GLY A 55 19.16 -23.42 14.10
CA GLY A 55 19.22 -22.12 13.44
C GLY A 55 19.70 -22.17 11.97
N SER A 56 19.85 -23.37 11.39
CA SER A 56 20.27 -23.50 9.99
C SER A 56 19.19 -22.98 9.03
N LYS A 57 19.59 -22.11 8.11
CA LYS A 57 18.70 -21.58 7.06
C LYS A 57 18.79 -22.44 5.81
N TYR A 58 17.64 -22.75 5.25
CA TYR A 58 17.51 -23.49 4.00
C TYR A 58 16.92 -22.56 2.93
N PRO A 59 17.11 -22.86 1.64
CA PRO A 59 16.42 -22.11 0.58
C PRO A 59 14.90 -22.27 0.70
N VAL A 60 14.21 -21.19 1.02
CA VAL A 60 12.76 -21.08 1.03
C VAL A 60 12.36 -20.07 -0.04
N LEU A 61 11.34 -20.40 -0.83
CA LEU A 61 10.76 -19.45 -1.78
C LEU A 61 9.79 -18.54 -1.03
N PHE A 62 10.24 -17.36 -0.65
CA PHE A 62 9.39 -16.35 -0.04
C PHE A 62 8.51 -15.67 -1.08
N SER A 63 7.23 -15.59 -0.80
CA SER A 63 6.19 -15.09 -1.69
C SER A 63 5.41 -13.95 -1.04
N GLY A 64 4.64 -13.22 -1.82
CA GLY A 64 3.64 -12.27 -1.35
C GLY A 64 2.31 -12.54 -2.02
N THR A 65 1.21 -12.34 -1.30
CA THR A 65 -0.14 -12.48 -1.83
C THR A 65 -0.51 -11.24 -2.65
N LEU A 66 -1.03 -11.46 -3.83
CA LEU A 66 -1.48 -10.41 -4.76
C LEU A 66 -2.96 -10.11 -4.51
N THR A 67 -3.25 -9.36 -3.45
CA THR A 67 -4.62 -9.04 -3.03
C THR A 67 -5.44 -8.35 -4.11
N GLY A 68 -4.82 -7.51 -4.95
CA GLY A 68 -5.49 -6.87 -6.08
C GLY A 68 -5.91 -7.84 -7.20
N ALA A 69 -5.45 -9.10 -7.21
CA ALA A 69 -5.88 -10.11 -8.17
C ALA A 69 -6.66 -11.26 -7.51
N ASP A 70 -6.97 -11.14 -6.23
CA ASP A 70 -7.84 -12.07 -5.50
C ASP A 70 -9.23 -12.13 -6.14
N ALA A 71 -9.74 -13.34 -6.32
CA ALA A 71 -11.06 -13.55 -6.90
C ALA A 71 -12.19 -12.92 -6.07
N ASN A 72 -11.99 -12.70 -4.77
CA ASN A 72 -12.93 -12.01 -3.89
C ASN A 72 -13.13 -10.52 -4.24
N VAL A 73 -12.24 -9.89 -5.00
CA VAL A 73 -12.47 -8.55 -5.59
C VAL A 73 -13.66 -8.54 -6.54
N GLY A 74 -13.98 -9.69 -7.14
CA GLY A 74 -15.20 -9.88 -7.92
C GLY A 74 -15.23 -9.13 -9.26
N PRO A 75 -16.38 -8.50 -9.62
CA PRO A 75 -16.56 -7.87 -10.93
C PRO A 75 -15.55 -6.77 -11.26
N SER A 76 -14.99 -6.09 -10.26
CA SER A 76 -14.06 -4.97 -10.45
C SER A 76 -12.74 -5.41 -11.10
N LEU A 77 -12.38 -6.70 -11.03
CA LEU A 77 -11.18 -7.24 -11.69
C LEU A 77 -11.12 -6.95 -13.20
N ILE A 78 -12.28 -6.82 -13.85
CA ILE A 78 -12.37 -6.56 -15.30
C ILE A 78 -12.73 -5.11 -15.63
N ASP A 79 -12.73 -4.21 -14.68
CA ASP A 79 -12.93 -2.78 -14.92
C ASP A 79 -11.77 -2.19 -15.71
N THR A 80 -12.09 -1.21 -16.56
CA THR A 80 -11.09 -0.55 -17.40
C THR A 80 -10.05 0.15 -16.54
N GLY A 81 -8.79 -0.26 -16.68
CA GLY A 81 -7.65 0.30 -15.96
C GLY A 81 -7.32 -0.41 -14.64
N TYR A 82 -8.16 -1.31 -14.14
CA TYR A 82 -7.92 -2.01 -12.88
C TYR A 82 -6.59 -2.79 -12.88
N TYR A 83 -6.26 -3.44 -13.98
CA TYR A 83 -4.99 -4.18 -14.09
C TYR A 83 -3.74 -3.32 -13.83
N THR A 84 -3.81 -2.00 -14.01
CA THR A 84 -2.68 -1.10 -13.70
C THR A 84 -2.36 -1.11 -12.20
N THR A 85 -3.36 -1.13 -11.33
CA THR A 85 -3.16 -1.26 -9.87
C THR A 85 -2.52 -2.61 -9.53
N VAL A 86 -3.02 -3.69 -10.14
CA VAL A 86 -2.45 -5.03 -9.96
C VAL A 86 -0.98 -5.09 -10.41
N GLN A 87 -0.67 -4.47 -11.54
CA GLN A 87 0.71 -4.39 -12.04
C GLN A 87 1.64 -3.64 -11.09
N MET A 88 1.17 -2.54 -10.50
CA MET A 88 1.91 -1.80 -9.49
C MET A 88 2.17 -2.68 -8.26
N GLN A 89 1.16 -3.38 -7.74
CA GLN A 89 1.32 -4.28 -6.61
C GLN A 89 2.34 -5.40 -6.89
N ILE A 90 2.37 -5.97 -8.11
CA ILE A 90 3.40 -6.93 -8.53
C ILE A 90 4.81 -6.31 -8.44
N GLN A 91 4.97 -5.06 -8.88
CA GLN A 91 6.25 -4.34 -8.83
C GLN A 91 6.69 -4.09 -7.40
N GLU A 92 5.77 -3.64 -6.55
CA GLU A 92 6.04 -3.33 -5.15
C GLU A 92 6.37 -4.61 -4.33
N LEU A 93 5.68 -5.73 -4.57
CA LEU A 93 6.02 -7.01 -3.97
C LEU A 93 7.42 -7.49 -4.42
N HIS A 94 7.75 -7.32 -5.70
CA HIS A 94 9.10 -7.60 -6.18
C HIS A 94 10.15 -6.73 -5.47
N ALA A 95 9.84 -5.44 -5.23
CA ALA A 95 10.73 -4.51 -4.52
C ALA A 95 10.97 -4.91 -3.06
N ILE A 96 10.00 -5.52 -2.38
CA ILE A 96 10.16 -6.12 -1.05
C ILE A 96 11.17 -7.28 -1.08
N GLY A 97 11.42 -7.86 -2.25
CA GLY A 97 12.42 -8.93 -2.45
C GLY A 97 11.82 -10.31 -2.65
N VAL A 98 10.48 -10.48 -2.68
CA VAL A 98 9.85 -11.78 -2.91
C VAL A 98 10.26 -12.35 -4.28
N LYS A 99 10.30 -13.67 -4.37
CA LYS A 99 10.68 -14.40 -5.59
C LYS A 99 9.52 -15.19 -6.18
N ALA A 100 8.35 -15.12 -5.54
CA ALA A 100 7.11 -15.67 -6.05
C ALA A 100 5.93 -14.76 -5.68
N ILE A 101 4.87 -14.86 -6.44
CA ILE A 101 3.57 -14.24 -6.17
C ILE A 101 2.54 -15.36 -5.98
N MET A 102 1.74 -15.25 -4.92
CA MET A 102 0.57 -16.09 -4.70
C MET A 102 -0.68 -15.32 -5.16
N VAL A 103 -1.56 -16.00 -5.88
CA VAL A 103 -2.86 -15.50 -6.37
C VAL A 103 -3.95 -16.45 -5.94
N GLU A 104 -4.91 -15.93 -5.20
CA GLU A 104 -6.10 -16.69 -4.79
C GLU A 104 -7.18 -16.61 -5.86
N ILE A 105 -7.63 -17.78 -6.35
CA ILE A 105 -8.70 -17.89 -7.33
C ILE A 105 -9.74 -18.87 -6.80
N GLY A 106 -10.65 -18.35 -5.99
CA GLY A 106 -11.73 -19.16 -5.41
C GLY A 106 -12.76 -19.59 -6.45
N PHE A 107 -13.23 -20.84 -6.34
CA PHE A 107 -14.40 -21.31 -7.09
C PHE A 107 -15.64 -20.47 -6.67
N PRO A 108 -16.52 -20.04 -7.59
CA PRO A 108 -16.64 -20.46 -8.99
C PRO A 108 -15.94 -19.54 -10.02
N MET A 109 -14.98 -18.72 -9.61
CA MET A 109 -14.19 -17.95 -10.57
C MET A 109 -13.53 -18.90 -11.59
N LEU A 110 -13.56 -18.52 -12.86
CA LEU A 110 -13.11 -19.33 -13.99
C LEU A 110 -13.92 -20.63 -14.25
N TYR A 111 -15.12 -20.75 -13.64
CA TYR A 111 -16.11 -21.77 -14.00
C TYR A 111 -17.15 -21.17 -14.94
N GLU A 112 -17.07 -21.50 -16.25
CA GLU A 112 -17.90 -20.86 -17.30
C GLU A 112 -19.39 -20.82 -16.97
N PRO A 113 -20.02 -21.91 -16.45
CA PRO A 113 -21.47 -21.91 -16.15
C PRO A 113 -21.91 -20.92 -15.04
N PHE A 114 -20.99 -20.36 -14.29
CA PHE A 114 -21.28 -19.33 -13.29
C PHE A 114 -21.57 -17.96 -13.92
N PHE A 115 -20.99 -17.67 -15.06
CA PHE A 115 -21.06 -16.35 -15.69
C PHE A 115 -22.33 -16.17 -16.51
N SER A 116 -22.84 -14.93 -16.56
CA SER A 116 -24.03 -14.58 -17.33
C SER A 116 -23.82 -14.64 -18.85
N SER A 117 -22.57 -14.62 -19.30
CA SER A 117 -22.21 -14.70 -20.72
C SER A 117 -20.79 -15.19 -20.94
N GLN A 118 -20.57 -15.84 -22.09
CA GLN A 118 -19.25 -16.24 -22.57
C GLN A 118 -18.28 -15.06 -22.67
N SER A 119 -18.77 -13.88 -23.05
CA SER A 119 -17.95 -12.67 -23.15
C SER A 119 -17.39 -12.25 -21.79
N GLN A 120 -18.22 -12.27 -20.75
CA GLN A 120 -17.79 -11.95 -19.39
C GLN A 120 -16.75 -12.98 -18.89
N TYR A 121 -17.03 -14.26 -19.04
CA TYR A 121 -16.08 -15.33 -18.71
C TYR A 121 -14.72 -15.11 -19.36
N GLN A 122 -14.69 -14.81 -20.67
CA GLN A 122 -13.44 -14.56 -21.39
C GLN A 122 -12.68 -13.31 -20.92
N GLN A 123 -13.35 -12.30 -20.39
CA GLN A 123 -12.70 -11.14 -19.78
C GLN A 123 -11.92 -11.55 -18.53
N PHE A 124 -12.49 -12.39 -17.64
CA PHE A 124 -11.78 -12.90 -16.48
C PHE A 124 -10.61 -13.83 -16.86
N VAL A 125 -10.82 -14.73 -17.83
CA VAL A 125 -9.72 -15.55 -18.37
C VAL A 125 -8.57 -14.68 -18.87
N SER A 126 -8.88 -13.61 -19.62
CA SER A 126 -7.88 -12.67 -20.15
C SER A 126 -7.18 -11.88 -19.03
N PHE A 127 -7.92 -11.48 -17.99
CA PHE A 127 -7.35 -10.81 -16.82
C PHE A 127 -6.30 -11.68 -16.13
N TYR A 128 -6.63 -12.93 -15.79
CA TYR A 128 -5.69 -13.82 -15.12
C TYR A 128 -4.51 -14.25 -16.02
N GLN A 129 -4.68 -14.28 -17.35
CA GLN A 129 -3.56 -14.42 -18.28
C GLN A 129 -2.59 -13.23 -18.20
N GLN A 130 -3.11 -12.01 -18.08
CA GLN A 130 -2.29 -10.80 -17.91
C GLN A 130 -1.56 -10.82 -16.56
N VAL A 131 -2.23 -11.21 -15.46
CA VAL A 131 -1.61 -11.38 -14.14
C VAL A 131 -0.43 -12.35 -14.23
N ALA A 132 -0.65 -13.55 -14.80
CA ALA A 132 0.42 -14.54 -14.94
C ALA A 132 1.59 -14.04 -15.80
N ALA A 133 1.31 -13.29 -16.86
CA ALA A 133 2.35 -12.68 -17.70
C ALA A 133 3.11 -11.58 -16.94
N GLY A 134 2.42 -10.74 -16.16
CA GLY A 134 3.02 -9.69 -15.33
C GLY A 134 4.01 -10.27 -14.32
N VAL A 135 3.61 -11.30 -13.56
CA VAL A 135 4.48 -11.98 -12.58
C VAL A 135 5.75 -12.53 -13.25
N ARG A 136 5.59 -13.22 -14.38
CA ARG A 136 6.74 -13.80 -15.12
C ARG A 136 7.66 -12.75 -15.71
N SER A 137 7.12 -11.60 -16.12
CA SER A 137 7.93 -10.51 -16.68
C SER A 137 8.93 -9.95 -15.65
N MET A 138 8.62 -10.09 -14.36
CA MET A 138 9.52 -9.73 -13.25
C MET A 138 10.46 -10.87 -12.84
N GLY A 139 10.46 -12.00 -13.55
CA GLY A 139 11.29 -13.17 -13.23
C GLY A 139 10.85 -13.94 -11.99
N MET A 140 9.63 -13.70 -11.50
CA MET A 140 9.07 -14.38 -10.33
C MET A 140 8.30 -15.65 -10.69
N GLN A 141 8.24 -16.60 -9.74
CA GLN A 141 7.40 -17.79 -9.83
C GLN A 141 5.95 -17.45 -9.48
N LEU A 142 5.02 -18.23 -10.02
CA LEU A 142 3.59 -18.06 -9.79
C LEU A 142 3.06 -19.23 -8.96
N ILE A 143 2.50 -18.91 -7.80
CA ILE A 143 1.71 -19.81 -6.97
C ILE A 143 0.25 -19.45 -7.19
N VAL A 144 -0.62 -20.42 -7.43
CA VAL A 144 -2.07 -20.19 -7.47
C VAL A 144 -2.72 -21.10 -6.45
N GLU A 145 -3.59 -20.50 -5.65
CA GLU A 145 -4.47 -21.20 -4.74
C GLU A 145 -5.88 -21.25 -5.33
N ASN A 146 -6.50 -22.42 -5.29
CA ASN A 146 -7.87 -22.62 -5.73
C ASN A 146 -8.71 -23.21 -4.62
N ASN A 147 -9.30 -22.34 -3.83
CA ASN A 147 -10.29 -22.61 -2.77
C ASN A 147 -11.73 -22.33 -3.25
N CYS A 148 -12.63 -21.89 -2.37
CA CYS A 148 -13.95 -21.38 -2.70
C CYS A 148 -14.05 -19.88 -2.38
N LEU A 149 -14.86 -19.13 -3.16
CA LEU A 149 -15.16 -17.73 -2.85
C LEU A 149 -15.97 -17.61 -1.57
N LEU A 150 -15.66 -16.61 -0.76
CA LEU A 150 -16.38 -16.27 0.45
C LEU A 150 -17.78 -15.73 0.10
N SER A 151 -18.81 -16.57 0.19
CA SER A 151 -20.16 -16.30 -0.30
C SER A 151 -20.90 -15.18 0.42
N ASN A 152 -20.39 -14.68 1.52
CA ASN A 152 -21.00 -13.62 2.34
C ASN A 152 -20.08 -12.40 2.50
N ASP A 153 -18.99 -12.33 1.74
CA ASP A 153 -18.12 -11.17 1.77
C ASP A 153 -18.77 -9.99 1.06
N VAL A 154 -19.19 -8.98 1.83
CA VAL A 154 -19.81 -7.76 1.28
C VAL A 154 -18.86 -6.98 0.37
N GLN A 155 -17.55 -7.26 0.44
CA GLN A 155 -16.55 -6.64 -0.42
C GLN A 155 -16.42 -7.34 -1.78
N ALA A 156 -16.75 -8.65 -1.84
CA ALA A 156 -16.59 -9.46 -3.05
C ALA A 156 -17.50 -9.05 -4.23
N GLY A 157 -18.47 -8.20 -4.03
CA GLY A 157 -19.37 -7.75 -5.10
C GLY A 157 -20.21 -8.87 -5.77
N TRP A 158 -20.04 -10.13 -5.32
CA TRP A 158 -20.72 -11.31 -5.83
C TRP A 158 -21.35 -12.11 -4.70
N ASP A 159 -22.65 -12.37 -4.82
CA ASP A 159 -23.35 -13.34 -3.99
C ASP A 159 -23.27 -14.72 -4.66
N THR A 160 -22.35 -15.56 -4.20
CA THR A 160 -22.12 -16.91 -4.73
C THR A 160 -23.00 -17.97 -4.09
N ALA A 161 -23.65 -17.68 -2.95
CA ALA A 161 -24.47 -18.64 -2.23
C ALA A 161 -25.63 -19.21 -3.08
N PRO A 162 -26.39 -18.41 -3.88
CA PRO A 162 -27.42 -18.97 -4.76
C PRO A 162 -26.85 -19.93 -5.81
N PHE A 163 -25.65 -19.66 -6.32
CA PHE A 163 -25.00 -20.56 -7.27
C PHE A 163 -24.59 -21.88 -6.60
N TYR A 164 -23.94 -21.84 -5.46
CA TYR A 164 -23.57 -23.05 -4.71
C TYR A 164 -24.78 -23.93 -4.41
N ALA A 165 -25.92 -23.32 -4.06
CA ALA A 165 -27.15 -24.05 -3.78
C ALA A 165 -27.75 -24.79 -5.00
N THR A 166 -27.27 -24.51 -6.21
CA THR A 166 -27.70 -25.24 -7.42
C THR A 166 -26.95 -26.55 -7.64
N LEU A 167 -25.84 -26.76 -6.94
CA LEU A 167 -24.95 -27.91 -7.13
C LEU A 167 -25.19 -28.94 -6.02
N ASN A 168 -25.36 -30.20 -6.38
CA ASN A 168 -25.19 -31.29 -5.43
C ASN A 168 -23.69 -31.64 -5.29
N TRP A 169 -23.37 -32.49 -4.32
CA TRP A 169 -21.96 -32.84 -4.02
C TRP A 169 -21.18 -33.33 -5.24
N THR A 170 -21.77 -34.23 -6.05
CA THR A 170 -21.10 -34.78 -7.26
C THR A 170 -20.86 -33.67 -8.31
N GLU A 171 -21.84 -32.81 -8.52
CA GLU A 171 -21.72 -31.66 -9.44
C GLU A 171 -20.69 -30.66 -8.93
N TYR A 172 -20.66 -30.42 -7.60
CA TYR A 172 -19.69 -29.55 -6.97
C TYR A 172 -18.25 -30.06 -7.18
N GLN A 173 -17.97 -31.35 -6.89
CA GLN A 173 -16.66 -31.96 -7.13
C GLN A 173 -16.22 -31.80 -8.60
N ALA A 174 -17.11 -32.10 -9.54
CA ALA A 174 -16.81 -32.00 -10.98
C ALA A 174 -16.54 -30.53 -11.39
N ALA A 175 -17.28 -29.56 -10.84
CA ALA A 175 -17.12 -28.13 -11.11
C ALA A 175 -15.77 -27.62 -10.53
N ARG A 176 -15.42 -27.99 -9.29
CA ARG A 176 -14.13 -27.70 -8.67
C ARG A 176 -12.97 -28.24 -9.53
N ALA A 177 -13.07 -29.49 -9.96
CA ALA A 177 -12.08 -30.13 -10.81
C ALA A 177 -11.93 -29.44 -12.17
N GLN A 178 -13.04 -29.02 -12.79
CA GLN A 178 -13.02 -28.25 -14.04
C GLN A 178 -12.36 -26.88 -13.85
N THR A 179 -12.66 -26.19 -12.76
CA THR A 179 -12.05 -24.88 -12.46
C THR A 179 -10.53 -25.01 -12.28
N ALA A 180 -10.07 -25.98 -11.51
CA ALA A 180 -8.63 -26.23 -11.33
C ALA A 180 -7.92 -26.54 -12.66
N GLU A 181 -8.57 -27.30 -13.57
CA GLU A 181 -8.07 -27.54 -14.92
C GLU A 181 -7.93 -26.23 -15.73
N VAL A 182 -8.96 -25.39 -15.70
CA VAL A 182 -8.96 -24.09 -16.40
C VAL A 182 -7.87 -23.17 -15.85
N ILE A 183 -7.72 -23.08 -14.52
CA ILE A 183 -6.64 -22.32 -13.87
C ILE A 183 -5.28 -22.83 -14.36
N ALA A 184 -5.05 -24.14 -14.32
CA ALA A 184 -3.80 -24.75 -14.76
C ALA A 184 -3.47 -24.38 -16.22
N GLN A 185 -4.45 -24.44 -17.11
CA GLN A 185 -4.26 -24.12 -18.55
C GLN A 185 -4.10 -22.61 -18.80
N THR A 186 -4.83 -21.78 -18.06
CA THR A 186 -4.88 -20.33 -18.24
C THR A 186 -3.62 -19.65 -17.71
N MET A 187 -3.23 -19.97 -16.47
CA MET A 187 -2.14 -19.30 -15.78
C MET A 187 -0.83 -20.08 -15.84
N LYS A 188 -0.90 -21.40 -15.99
CA LYS A 188 0.27 -22.30 -15.98
C LYS A 188 1.17 -22.06 -14.76
N PRO A 189 0.64 -22.12 -13.53
CA PRO A 189 1.41 -21.78 -12.33
C PRO A 189 2.58 -22.75 -12.15
N ASP A 190 3.60 -22.33 -11.39
CA ASP A 190 4.68 -23.19 -10.94
C ASP A 190 4.19 -24.13 -9.82
N TYR A 191 3.30 -23.61 -8.97
CA TYR A 191 2.63 -24.34 -7.89
C TYR A 191 1.13 -24.06 -7.93
N LEU A 192 0.33 -25.13 -7.85
CA LEU A 192 -1.13 -25.07 -7.76
C LEU A 192 -1.58 -25.79 -6.49
N VAL A 193 -2.18 -25.05 -5.55
CA VAL A 193 -2.79 -25.56 -4.33
C VAL A 193 -4.28 -25.68 -4.58
N VAL A 194 -4.91 -26.81 -4.29
CA VAL A 194 -6.27 -27.11 -4.79
C VAL A 194 -7.31 -27.45 -3.72
N VAL A 195 -6.89 -27.76 -2.51
CA VAL A 195 -7.74 -27.97 -1.33
C VAL A 195 -6.92 -27.58 -0.09
N GLU A 196 -7.39 -26.65 0.74
CA GLU A 196 -6.63 -26.15 1.91
C GLU A 196 -7.45 -26.07 3.20
N GLU A 197 -8.73 -25.71 3.10
CA GLU A 197 -9.60 -25.46 4.25
C GLU A 197 -10.94 -26.18 4.11
N PRO A 198 -10.99 -27.48 4.37
CA PRO A 198 -12.23 -28.27 4.23
C PRO A 198 -13.42 -27.72 5.01
N ASP A 199 -13.18 -27.17 6.20
CA ASP A 199 -14.23 -26.57 7.05
C ASP A 199 -14.76 -25.24 6.45
N THR A 200 -13.87 -24.37 5.98
CA THR A 200 -14.25 -23.12 5.28
C THR A 200 -14.97 -23.44 3.98
N GLU A 201 -14.47 -24.40 3.19
CA GLU A 201 -15.11 -24.81 1.93
C GLU A 201 -16.54 -25.33 2.16
N ALA A 202 -16.75 -26.17 3.17
CA ALA A 202 -18.06 -26.66 3.54
C ALA A 202 -19.00 -25.53 4.01
N LEU A 203 -18.48 -24.61 4.83
CA LEU A 203 -19.24 -23.47 5.34
C LEU A 203 -19.71 -22.55 4.22
N MET A 204 -18.82 -22.19 3.30
CA MET A 204 -19.10 -21.20 2.22
C MET A 204 -19.94 -21.79 1.10
N SER A 205 -19.66 -23.05 0.71
CA SER A 205 -20.37 -23.71 -0.39
C SER A 205 -21.67 -24.38 0.04
N GLY A 206 -21.88 -24.63 1.33
CA GLY A 206 -22.98 -25.45 1.86
C GLY A 206 -22.82 -26.95 1.60
N GLN A 207 -21.64 -27.39 1.12
CA GLN A 207 -21.33 -28.81 0.82
C GLN A 207 -20.70 -29.46 2.05
N SER A 208 -21.50 -29.98 2.95
CA SER A 208 -21.03 -30.55 4.24
C SER A 208 -20.00 -31.69 4.08
N GLU A 209 -20.05 -32.41 2.97
CA GLU A 209 -19.11 -33.49 2.63
C GLU A 209 -17.68 -32.97 2.46
N ALA A 210 -17.49 -31.71 2.05
CA ALA A 210 -16.16 -31.09 1.96
C ALA A 210 -15.43 -31.12 3.31
N ASN A 211 -16.14 -30.95 4.43
CA ASN A 211 -15.58 -31.03 5.78
C ASN A 211 -15.64 -32.47 6.36
N THR A 212 -15.34 -33.46 5.54
CA THR A 212 -15.08 -34.82 5.97
C THR A 212 -13.82 -35.36 5.30
N VAL A 213 -13.00 -36.14 5.99
CA VAL A 213 -11.77 -36.71 5.42
C VAL A 213 -12.05 -37.46 4.13
N SER A 214 -13.12 -38.25 4.08
CA SER A 214 -13.47 -39.05 2.88
C SER A 214 -13.98 -38.19 1.73
N GLY A 215 -14.83 -37.21 2.01
CA GLY A 215 -15.40 -36.33 0.99
C GLY A 215 -14.35 -35.41 0.39
N SER A 216 -13.56 -34.76 1.22
CA SER A 216 -12.47 -33.89 0.78
C SER A 216 -11.42 -34.68 -0.03
N THR A 217 -11.05 -35.89 0.42
CA THR A 217 -10.12 -36.77 -0.35
C THR A 217 -10.72 -37.20 -1.68
N SER A 218 -12.04 -37.47 -1.74
CA SER A 218 -12.72 -37.80 -3.00
C SER A 218 -12.67 -36.60 -3.97
N MET A 219 -12.97 -35.41 -3.51
CA MET A 219 -12.89 -34.18 -4.31
C MET A 219 -11.46 -33.96 -4.81
N LEU A 220 -10.48 -34.04 -3.92
CA LEU A 220 -9.06 -33.94 -4.28
C LEU A 220 -8.65 -34.93 -5.38
N SER A 221 -9.08 -36.19 -5.29
CA SER A 221 -8.79 -37.22 -6.30
C SER A 221 -9.36 -36.87 -7.68
N GLU A 222 -10.56 -36.30 -7.74
CA GLU A 222 -11.18 -35.83 -8.98
C GLU A 222 -10.45 -34.64 -9.57
N ILE A 223 -10.11 -33.64 -8.73
CA ILE A 223 -9.31 -32.45 -9.12
C ILE A 223 -7.96 -32.91 -9.71
N LEU A 224 -7.22 -33.77 -9.02
CA LEU A 224 -5.91 -34.25 -9.48
C LEU A 224 -6.01 -34.98 -10.82
N THR A 225 -7.08 -35.74 -11.03
CA THR A 225 -7.33 -36.43 -12.32
C THR A 225 -7.47 -35.39 -13.46
N ARG A 226 -8.24 -34.37 -13.28
CA ARG A 226 -8.46 -33.29 -14.27
C ARG A 226 -7.20 -32.45 -14.51
N VAL A 227 -6.56 -32.02 -13.44
CA VAL A 227 -5.33 -31.19 -13.52
C VAL A 227 -4.21 -31.95 -14.23
N LYS A 228 -4.09 -33.27 -14.01
CA LYS A 228 -3.15 -34.11 -14.76
C LYS A 228 -3.46 -34.14 -16.25
N GLN A 229 -4.75 -34.15 -16.64
CA GLN A 229 -5.17 -34.11 -18.05
C GLN A 229 -4.85 -32.74 -18.71
N ALA A 230 -4.79 -31.65 -17.93
CA ALA A 230 -4.36 -30.34 -18.43
C ALA A 230 -2.94 -30.34 -19.00
N GLY A 231 -2.09 -31.25 -18.52
CA GLY A 231 -0.76 -31.56 -19.11
C GLY A 231 0.21 -30.38 -19.05
N VAL A 232 0.15 -29.51 -18.01
CA VAL A 232 1.03 -28.35 -17.86
C VAL A 232 2.42 -28.80 -17.40
N PRO A 233 3.47 -28.62 -18.22
CA PRO A 233 4.79 -29.10 -17.87
C PRO A 233 5.40 -28.32 -16.69
N GLY A 234 6.00 -29.04 -15.74
CA GLY A 234 6.74 -28.46 -14.61
C GLY A 234 5.88 -27.95 -13.47
N MET A 235 4.56 -27.83 -13.64
CA MET A 235 3.64 -27.46 -12.57
C MET A 235 3.62 -28.51 -11.47
N LYS A 236 3.68 -28.08 -10.23
CA LYS A 236 3.52 -28.91 -9.04
C LYS A 236 2.16 -28.69 -8.42
N VAL A 237 1.52 -29.76 -7.92
CA VAL A 237 0.18 -29.70 -7.34
C VAL A 237 0.21 -30.20 -5.91
N GLY A 238 -0.41 -29.43 -5.01
CA GLY A 238 -0.53 -29.75 -3.59
C GLY A 238 -1.91 -29.53 -3.04
N ALA A 239 -2.11 -29.99 -1.82
CA ALA A 239 -3.29 -29.79 -1.01
C ALA A 239 -2.91 -29.84 0.47
N GLY A 240 -3.73 -29.28 1.33
CA GLY A 240 -3.43 -29.20 2.76
C GLY A 240 -4.63 -28.95 3.62
N VAL A 241 -4.38 -28.41 4.81
CA VAL A 241 -5.41 -28.03 5.77
C VAL A 241 -4.95 -26.86 6.63
N GLY A 242 -5.90 -26.10 7.19
CA GLY A 242 -5.63 -25.16 8.26
C GLY A 242 -5.14 -25.85 9.54
N SER A 243 -4.21 -25.22 10.25
CA SER A 243 -3.67 -25.76 11.52
C SER A 243 -4.72 -25.84 12.63
N TRP A 244 -5.86 -25.19 12.45
CA TRP A 244 -7.04 -25.22 13.36
C TRP A 244 -8.05 -26.30 12.98
N GLN A 245 -7.90 -26.95 11.83
CA GLN A 245 -8.84 -27.94 11.31
C GLN A 245 -8.95 -29.11 12.29
N ASN A 246 -10.17 -29.51 12.61
CA ASN A 246 -10.41 -30.75 13.33
C ASN A 246 -9.94 -31.94 12.47
N GLU A 247 -9.42 -32.98 13.09
CA GLU A 247 -8.94 -34.18 12.39
C GLU A 247 -7.83 -33.88 11.36
N TYR A 248 -7.07 -32.76 11.54
CA TYR A 248 -6.02 -32.34 10.57
C TYR A 248 -4.99 -33.45 10.29
N VAL A 249 -4.70 -34.30 11.26
CA VAL A 249 -3.77 -35.43 11.07
C VAL A 249 -4.36 -36.48 10.10
N GLU A 250 -5.62 -36.82 10.27
CA GLU A 250 -6.36 -37.75 9.44
C GLU A 250 -6.50 -37.24 8.00
N TYR A 251 -6.74 -35.94 7.81
CA TYR A 251 -6.72 -35.31 6.49
C TYR A 251 -5.36 -35.47 5.83
N ILE A 252 -4.27 -35.09 6.51
CA ILE A 252 -2.92 -35.20 5.95
C ILE A 252 -2.55 -36.65 5.65
N GLN A 253 -2.88 -37.59 6.56
CA GLN A 253 -2.65 -39.03 6.31
C GLN A 253 -3.40 -39.54 5.09
N SER A 254 -4.59 -39.02 4.81
CA SER A 254 -5.34 -39.36 3.60
C SER A 254 -4.73 -38.68 2.36
N TYR A 255 -4.37 -37.39 2.44
CA TYR A 255 -3.85 -36.64 1.31
C TYR A 255 -2.49 -37.13 0.83
N VAL A 256 -1.59 -37.54 1.73
CA VAL A 256 -0.28 -38.11 1.32
C VAL A 256 -0.37 -39.39 0.51
N THR A 257 -1.52 -40.07 0.53
CA THR A 257 -1.77 -41.25 -0.33
C THR A 257 -2.12 -40.86 -1.77
N GLN A 258 -2.48 -39.59 -2.01
CA GLN A 258 -2.80 -39.08 -3.33
C GLN A 258 -1.52 -38.67 -4.10
N PRO A 259 -1.56 -38.63 -5.43
CA PRO A 259 -0.41 -38.26 -6.26
C PRO A 259 -0.10 -36.77 -6.23
N LEU A 260 0.05 -36.21 -5.03
CA LEU A 260 0.46 -34.82 -4.77
C LEU A 260 1.98 -34.67 -4.86
N ASP A 261 2.44 -33.48 -5.23
CA ASP A 261 3.85 -33.10 -5.20
C ASP A 261 4.29 -32.56 -3.84
N PHE A 262 3.38 -31.95 -3.08
CA PHE A 262 3.62 -31.36 -1.77
C PHE A 262 2.36 -31.37 -0.91
N ILE A 263 2.53 -31.14 0.40
CA ILE A 263 1.45 -30.87 1.36
C ILE A 263 1.50 -29.41 1.73
N ASP A 264 0.35 -28.74 1.72
CA ASP A 264 0.20 -27.37 2.12
C ASP A 264 -0.33 -27.23 3.55
N MET A 265 -0.19 -26.04 4.16
CA MET A 265 -0.83 -25.68 5.41
C MET A 265 -1.18 -24.21 5.45
N HIS A 266 -2.24 -23.88 6.19
CA HIS A 266 -2.62 -22.51 6.57
C HIS A 266 -2.47 -22.26 8.06
N ILE A 267 -2.09 -21.04 8.43
CA ILE A 267 -2.02 -20.58 9.83
C ILE A 267 -2.68 -19.21 9.94
N TYR A 268 -3.88 -19.15 10.52
CA TYR A 268 -4.59 -17.90 10.79
C TYR A 268 -4.77 -17.64 12.28
N PRO A 269 -5.50 -18.44 13.07
CA PRO A 269 -5.39 -18.29 14.50
C PRO A 269 -4.07 -18.89 14.98
N VAL A 270 -3.36 -18.13 15.78
CA VAL A 270 -2.11 -18.58 16.44
C VAL A 270 -2.34 -18.91 17.92
N ASN A 271 -3.59 -18.87 18.32
CA ASN A 271 -4.00 -18.99 19.71
C ASN A 271 -3.69 -20.37 20.27
N ASN A 272 -3.48 -20.40 21.58
CA ASN A 272 -3.26 -21.63 22.33
C ASN A 272 -4.41 -21.81 23.30
N THR A 273 -5.31 -22.74 23.03
CA THR A 273 -6.45 -23.08 23.87
C THR A 273 -6.16 -24.40 24.59
N GLY A 274 -5.60 -24.33 25.80
CA GLY A 274 -5.43 -25.52 26.64
C GLY A 274 -4.74 -26.71 25.97
N THR A 275 -5.52 -27.61 25.35
CA THR A 275 -5.03 -28.76 24.59
C THR A 275 -4.78 -28.49 23.10
N GLU A 276 -5.31 -27.38 22.58
CA GLU A 276 -5.17 -27.00 21.18
C GLU A 276 -4.10 -25.92 21.05
N ASN A 277 -3.12 -26.19 20.21
CA ASN A 277 -2.03 -25.26 19.91
C ASN A 277 -1.80 -25.23 18.42
N PHE A 278 -2.45 -24.31 17.74
CA PHE A 278 -2.46 -24.24 16.26
C PHE A 278 -1.06 -24.09 15.64
N LEU A 279 -0.14 -23.42 16.33
CA LEU A 279 1.26 -23.36 15.88
C LEU A 279 1.97 -24.72 16.04
N THR A 280 1.67 -25.47 17.11
CA THR A 280 2.21 -26.81 17.31
C THR A 280 1.59 -27.82 16.32
N ASN A 281 0.31 -27.65 15.97
CA ASN A 281 -0.35 -28.46 14.95
C ASN A 281 0.36 -28.33 13.59
N ALA A 282 0.84 -27.14 13.23
CA ALA A 282 1.64 -26.94 12.03
C ALA A 282 2.92 -27.81 12.01
N LEU A 283 3.59 -28.00 13.16
CA LEU A 283 4.73 -28.92 13.28
C LEU A 283 4.31 -30.38 13.06
N THR A 284 3.12 -30.75 13.54
CA THR A 284 2.58 -32.10 13.34
C THR A 284 2.21 -32.34 11.88
N ILE A 285 1.59 -31.37 11.20
CA ILE A 285 1.32 -31.42 9.75
C ILE A 285 2.62 -31.62 9.00
N ALA A 286 3.64 -30.78 9.27
CA ALA A 286 4.94 -30.86 8.61
C ALA A 286 5.63 -32.20 8.84
N SER A 287 5.61 -32.73 10.08
CA SER A 287 6.23 -34.01 10.39
C SER A 287 5.50 -35.19 9.73
N THR A 288 4.17 -35.14 9.64
CA THR A 288 3.35 -36.17 8.97
C THR A 288 3.63 -36.20 7.45
N ALA A 289 3.72 -35.01 6.82
CA ALA A 289 4.09 -34.88 5.42
C ALA A 289 5.51 -35.40 5.15
N ALA A 290 6.47 -35.00 6.01
CA ALA A 290 7.87 -35.43 5.89
C ALA A 290 8.02 -36.95 6.04
N ALA A 291 7.27 -37.61 6.95
CA ALA A 291 7.26 -39.05 7.13
C ALA A 291 6.76 -39.78 5.86
N ALA A 292 5.92 -39.13 5.06
CA ALA A 292 5.46 -39.63 3.77
C ALA A 292 6.35 -39.20 2.58
N GLY A 293 7.47 -38.51 2.84
CA GLY A 293 8.38 -38.01 1.81
C GLY A 293 7.81 -36.86 0.99
N LYS A 294 6.84 -36.13 1.50
CA LYS A 294 6.23 -34.95 0.84
C LYS A 294 6.86 -33.68 1.36
N PRO A 295 7.32 -32.79 0.47
CA PRO A 295 7.65 -31.40 0.85
C PRO A 295 6.47 -30.70 1.49
N ILE A 296 6.75 -29.71 2.34
CA ILE A 296 5.75 -28.86 2.95
C ILE A 296 5.77 -27.45 2.34
N THR A 297 4.62 -26.83 2.26
CA THR A 297 4.42 -25.44 1.82
C THR A 297 3.47 -24.73 2.76
N MET A 298 3.38 -23.41 2.62
CA MET A 298 2.39 -22.58 3.30
C MET A 298 1.91 -21.53 2.30
N SER A 299 0.71 -21.71 1.75
CA SER A 299 0.12 -20.78 0.78
C SER A 299 -0.54 -19.61 1.46
N GLU A 300 -0.96 -19.76 2.72
CA GLU A 300 -1.50 -18.66 3.50
C GLU A 300 -1.07 -18.69 4.96
N CYS A 301 -0.72 -17.53 5.48
CA CYS A 301 -0.59 -17.31 6.92
C CYS A 301 -0.78 -15.84 7.28
N TRP A 302 -1.48 -15.61 8.38
CA TRP A 302 -1.61 -14.34 9.06
C TRP A 302 -1.93 -14.55 10.52
N MET A 303 -1.71 -13.53 11.34
CA MET A 303 -2.08 -13.59 12.74
C MET A 303 -3.37 -12.83 12.98
N ASN A 304 -4.50 -13.55 13.05
CA ASN A 304 -5.77 -12.96 13.44
C ASN A 304 -5.70 -12.34 14.84
N LYS A 305 -6.22 -11.12 14.97
CA LYS A 305 -6.23 -10.38 16.24
C LYS A 305 -7.50 -10.72 17.02
N GLU A 306 -7.56 -11.95 17.55
CA GLU A 306 -8.71 -12.47 18.29
C GLU A 306 -8.28 -13.19 19.58
N GLU A 307 -9.12 -13.13 20.61
CA GLU A 307 -8.96 -13.91 21.83
C GLU A 307 -9.46 -15.34 21.61
N ASN A 308 -8.96 -16.31 22.39
CA ASN A 308 -9.45 -17.69 22.33
C ASN A 308 -10.98 -17.81 22.50
N SER A 309 -11.58 -16.95 23.30
CA SER A 309 -13.04 -16.90 23.53
C SER A 309 -13.82 -16.27 22.37
N GLU A 310 -13.15 -15.65 21.42
CA GLU A 310 -13.75 -14.98 20.27
C GLU A 310 -13.70 -15.84 19.01
N ILE A 311 -12.93 -16.93 19.01
CA ILE A 311 -12.83 -17.87 17.89
C ILE A 311 -14.22 -18.43 17.57
N GLY A 312 -14.67 -18.22 16.32
CA GLY A 312 -16.01 -18.61 15.87
C GLY A 312 -17.15 -17.71 16.40
N VAL A 313 -16.84 -16.63 17.14
CA VAL A 313 -17.81 -15.65 17.65
C VAL A 313 -17.78 -14.37 16.81
N LEU A 314 -16.58 -13.87 16.53
CA LEU A 314 -16.42 -12.71 15.66
C LEU A 314 -16.54 -13.12 14.18
N SER A 315 -17.12 -12.22 13.38
CA SER A 315 -17.08 -12.39 11.93
C SER A 315 -15.66 -12.16 11.40
N ALA A 316 -15.36 -12.73 10.23
CA ALA A 316 -14.08 -12.50 9.54
C ALA A 316 -13.80 -11.01 9.32
N ASP A 317 -14.81 -10.20 8.96
CA ASP A 317 -14.67 -8.77 8.79
C ASP A 317 -14.34 -8.03 10.08
N GLN A 318 -14.89 -8.47 11.22
CA GLN A 318 -14.55 -7.88 12.52
C GLN A 318 -13.09 -8.16 12.90
N ILE A 319 -12.59 -9.35 12.58
CA ILE A 319 -11.19 -9.73 12.84
C ILE A 319 -10.28 -8.95 11.89
N ARG A 320 -10.59 -8.94 10.61
CA ARG A 320 -9.82 -8.19 9.59
C ARG A 320 -9.73 -6.70 9.91
N ALA A 321 -10.85 -6.06 10.30
CA ALA A 321 -10.86 -4.66 10.70
C ALA A 321 -9.96 -4.36 11.92
N ARG A 322 -9.81 -5.31 12.86
CA ARG A 322 -8.85 -5.16 13.98
C ARG A 322 -7.41 -5.20 13.50
N ASN A 323 -7.10 -5.98 12.47
CA ASN A 323 -5.74 -6.08 11.92
C ASN A 323 -5.25 -4.74 11.37
N ALA A 324 -6.14 -3.84 10.95
CA ALA A 324 -5.81 -2.56 10.32
C ALA A 324 -5.10 -1.55 11.25
N TYR A 325 -5.04 -1.76 12.56
CA TYR A 325 -4.49 -0.76 13.48
C TYR A 325 -2.96 -0.81 13.60
N SER A 326 -2.32 0.32 13.45
CA SER A 326 -0.86 0.47 13.42
C SER A 326 -0.11 0.02 14.68
N PHE A 327 -0.76 -0.05 15.83
CA PHE A 327 -0.11 -0.56 17.04
C PHE A 327 0.18 -2.08 16.98
N TRP A 328 -0.36 -2.80 16.00
CA TRP A 328 -0.05 -4.21 15.77
C TRP A 328 1.27 -4.43 15.02
N GLU A 329 1.80 -3.44 14.29
CA GLU A 329 2.99 -3.60 13.46
C GLU A 329 4.16 -4.34 14.13
N PRO A 330 4.54 -4.05 15.41
CA PRO A 330 5.63 -4.77 16.05
C PRO A 330 5.33 -6.26 16.26
N LEU A 331 4.06 -6.58 16.49
CA LEU A 331 3.62 -7.95 16.70
C LEU A 331 3.53 -8.71 15.37
N ASP A 332 3.11 -8.05 14.30
CA ASP A 332 3.10 -8.62 12.95
C ASP A 332 4.51 -8.89 12.44
N GLY A 333 5.46 -8.01 12.71
CA GLY A 333 6.88 -8.26 12.45
C GLY A 333 7.42 -9.49 13.21
N TYR A 334 7.02 -9.66 14.46
CA TYR A 334 7.40 -10.84 15.25
C TYR A 334 6.71 -12.13 14.75
N PHE A 335 5.49 -12.03 14.25
CA PHE A 335 4.82 -13.15 13.58
C PHE A 335 5.60 -13.60 12.34
N PHE A 336 6.05 -12.68 11.49
CA PHE A 336 6.85 -13.04 10.31
C PHE A 336 8.18 -13.69 10.69
N GLU A 337 8.89 -13.19 11.70
CA GLU A 337 10.08 -13.86 12.23
C GLU A 337 9.75 -15.30 12.66
N THR A 338 8.59 -15.49 13.28
CA THR A 338 8.14 -16.81 13.73
C THR A 338 7.85 -17.75 12.57
N MET A 339 7.17 -17.25 11.51
CA MET A 339 6.88 -18.05 10.30
C MET A 339 8.16 -18.35 9.50
N GLU A 340 9.10 -17.41 9.43
CA GLU A 340 10.43 -17.64 8.85
C GLU A 340 11.15 -18.78 9.58
N ASN A 341 11.18 -18.73 10.91
CA ASN A 341 11.79 -19.79 11.72
C ASN A 341 11.13 -21.15 11.50
N LEU A 342 9.80 -21.19 11.42
CA LEU A 342 9.05 -22.40 11.09
C LEU A 342 9.40 -22.92 9.69
N ALA A 343 9.45 -22.03 8.69
CA ALA A 343 9.77 -22.40 7.32
C ALA A 343 11.19 -22.99 7.20
N TYR A 344 12.17 -22.41 7.86
CA TYR A 344 13.52 -22.98 7.89
C TYR A 344 13.59 -24.30 8.65
N TYR A 345 12.94 -24.40 9.80
CA TYR A 345 12.91 -25.63 10.58
C TYR A 345 12.30 -26.81 9.81
N THR A 346 11.16 -26.57 9.14
CA THR A 346 10.44 -27.60 8.38
C THR A 346 10.95 -27.77 6.95
N GLN A 347 11.93 -26.96 6.52
CA GLN A 347 12.45 -26.93 5.15
C GLN A 347 11.35 -26.71 4.11
N MET A 348 10.48 -25.73 4.37
CA MET A 348 9.38 -25.41 3.44
C MET A 348 9.89 -25.09 2.05
N THR A 349 9.13 -25.53 1.04
CA THR A 349 9.40 -25.16 -0.34
C THR A 349 9.06 -23.70 -0.59
N PHE A 350 7.89 -23.24 -0.14
CA PHE A 350 7.53 -21.82 -0.17
C PHE A 350 6.73 -21.41 1.06
N LEU A 351 6.77 -20.10 1.34
CA LEU A 351 6.01 -19.40 2.37
C LEU A 351 5.35 -18.18 1.75
N ALA A 352 4.02 -18.10 1.80
CA ALA A 352 3.21 -17.00 1.29
C ALA A 352 2.36 -16.39 2.41
N PRO A 353 2.77 -15.28 3.02
CA PRO A 353 1.91 -14.55 3.93
C PRO A 353 0.72 -13.91 3.20
N SER A 354 -0.45 -13.98 3.81
CA SER A 354 -1.67 -13.30 3.36
C SER A 354 -1.68 -11.82 3.75
N ASN A 355 -2.72 -11.08 3.31
CA ASN A 355 -2.95 -9.69 3.71
C ASN A 355 -1.77 -8.76 3.44
N SER A 356 -1.20 -8.83 2.22
CA SER A 356 -0.06 -8.01 1.83
C SER A 356 -0.31 -6.49 1.90
N ASP A 357 -1.56 -6.03 2.00
CA ASP A 357 -1.91 -4.61 2.14
C ASP A 357 -1.23 -3.99 3.37
N TYR A 358 -1.03 -4.76 4.44
CA TYR A 358 -0.28 -4.33 5.62
C TYR A 358 1.24 -4.14 5.40
N TYR A 359 1.75 -4.45 4.21
CA TYR A 359 3.10 -4.04 3.84
C TYR A 359 3.19 -2.54 3.52
N TRP A 360 2.05 -1.90 3.19
CA TRP A 360 2.01 -0.50 2.81
C TRP A 360 1.29 0.36 3.83
N ALA A 361 0.16 -0.07 4.41
CA ALA A 361 -0.62 0.77 5.30
C ALA A 361 -1.11 0.08 6.57
N TYR A 362 -1.23 0.88 7.61
CA TYR A 362 -2.02 0.65 8.81
C TYR A 362 -2.69 1.96 9.21
N GLN A 363 -3.82 1.85 9.88
CA GLN A 363 -4.55 3.01 10.38
C GLN A 363 -4.19 3.33 11.84
N THR A 364 -4.04 4.60 12.17
CA THR A 364 -3.84 5.02 13.56
C THR A 364 -5.12 4.80 14.36
N TYR A 365 -5.07 3.96 15.40
CA TYR A 365 -6.22 3.72 16.26
C TYR A 365 -6.75 5.00 16.91
N THR A 366 -8.04 5.27 16.74
CA THR A 366 -8.78 6.31 17.45
C THR A 366 -10.13 5.76 17.90
N SER A 367 -10.75 6.38 18.92
CA SER A 367 -12.11 6.00 19.34
C SER A 367 -13.16 6.24 18.24
N THR A 368 -12.93 7.14 17.33
CA THR A 368 -13.79 7.40 16.16
C THR A 368 -13.71 6.24 15.20
N LEU A 369 -12.50 5.87 14.76
CA LEU A 369 -12.27 4.75 13.85
C LEU A 369 -12.78 3.42 14.42
N ALA A 370 -12.56 3.18 15.70
CA ALA A 370 -13.06 1.97 16.38
C ALA A 370 -14.61 1.90 16.48
N GLY A 371 -15.29 3.01 16.23
CA GLY A 371 -16.77 3.08 16.17
C GLY A 371 -17.34 2.90 14.77
N GLU A 372 -16.52 2.81 13.74
CA GLU A 372 -16.94 2.58 12.37
C GLU A 372 -17.29 1.11 12.10
N SER A 373 -18.00 0.84 11.02
CA SER A 373 -18.27 -0.54 10.62
C SER A 373 -16.98 -1.22 10.11
N PRO A 374 -16.84 -2.55 10.26
CA PRO A 374 -15.70 -3.29 9.73
C PRO A 374 -15.41 -2.97 8.25
N SER A 375 -16.44 -2.93 7.42
CA SER A 375 -16.31 -2.62 6.00
C SER A 375 -15.78 -1.20 5.72
N GLN A 376 -16.13 -0.21 6.56
CA GLN A 376 -15.57 1.14 6.42
C GLN A 376 -14.08 1.15 6.76
N ILE A 377 -13.68 0.52 7.87
CA ILE A 377 -12.28 0.42 8.30
C ILE A 377 -11.44 -0.26 7.20
N LEU A 378 -11.92 -1.38 6.64
CA LEU A 378 -11.21 -2.12 5.60
C LEU A 378 -11.11 -1.34 4.28
N ASN A 379 -12.17 -0.64 3.86
CA ASN A 379 -12.13 0.19 2.65
C ASN A 379 -11.17 1.37 2.79
N GLU A 380 -11.08 1.98 3.96
CA GLU A 380 -10.12 3.05 4.23
C GLU A 380 -8.69 2.52 4.27
N GLU A 381 -8.48 1.35 4.85
CA GLU A 381 -7.16 0.69 4.89
C GLU A 381 -6.67 0.35 3.47
N SER A 382 -7.48 -0.32 2.65
CA SER A 382 -7.14 -0.64 1.26
C SER A 382 -6.87 0.63 0.44
N THR A 383 -7.62 1.71 0.67
CA THR A 383 -7.38 3.00 0.01
C THR A 383 -6.02 3.60 0.40
N LEU A 384 -5.65 3.51 1.68
CA LEU A 384 -4.34 3.95 2.17
C LEU A 384 -3.22 3.08 1.60
N ALA A 385 -3.40 1.77 1.56
CA ALA A 385 -2.43 0.85 0.99
C ALA A 385 -2.15 1.15 -0.49
N GLU A 386 -3.18 1.40 -1.30
CA GLU A 386 -3.01 1.82 -2.70
C GLU A 386 -2.24 3.15 -2.84
N GLN A 387 -2.52 4.12 -1.96
CA GLN A 387 -1.81 5.40 -1.96
C GLN A 387 -0.34 5.22 -1.56
N ASP A 388 -0.07 4.43 -0.52
CA ASP A 388 1.27 4.20 -0.02
C ASP A 388 2.10 3.33 -1.00
N GLN A 389 1.49 2.42 -1.77
CA GLN A 389 2.12 1.74 -2.90
C GLN A 389 2.63 2.76 -3.93
N GLN A 390 1.79 3.71 -4.35
CA GLN A 390 2.19 4.76 -5.30
C GLN A 390 3.33 5.63 -4.78
N LEU A 391 3.43 5.79 -3.47
CA LEU A 391 4.47 6.58 -2.81
C LEU A 391 5.73 5.76 -2.47
N ALA A 392 5.76 4.46 -2.75
CA ALA A 392 6.80 3.53 -2.26
C ALA A 392 7.03 3.69 -0.73
N SER A 393 5.92 3.79 0.00
CA SER A 393 5.90 3.92 1.46
C SER A 393 5.65 2.55 2.07
N TYR A 394 6.55 2.08 2.91
CA TYR A 394 6.48 0.74 3.49
C TYR A 394 6.38 0.79 5.00
N THR A 395 5.57 -0.08 5.57
CA THR A 395 5.42 -0.27 7.01
C THR A 395 6.64 -0.96 7.64
N SER A 396 6.70 -1.01 8.96
CA SER A 396 7.72 -1.81 9.65
C SER A 396 7.49 -3.31 9.44
N THR A 397 6.26 -3.74 9.20
CA THR A 397 5.89 -5.12 8.84
C THR A 397 6.55 -5.55 7.52
N ALA A 398 6.42 -4.74 6.45
CA ALA A 398 7.11 -4.99 5.18
C ALA A 398 8.62 -5.07 5.34
N ARG A 399 9.20 -4.14 6.11
CA ARG A 399 10.66 -4.12 6.36
C ARG A 399 11.13 -5.35 7.13
N SER A 400 10.36 -5.82 8.10
CA SER A 400 10.65 -7.06 8.83
C SER A 400 10.63 -8.26 7.89
N TYR A 401 9.60 -8.38 7.04
CA TYR A 401 9.50 -9.46 6.06
C TYR A 401 10.61 -9.40 5.02
N SER A 402 10.87 -8.23 4.45
CA SER A 402 11.99 -8.02 3.52
C SER A 402 13.33 -8.42 4.13
N SER A 403 13.57 -8.09 5.40
CA SER A 403 14.80 -8.47 6.11
C SER A 403 14.97 -9.98 6.25
N ALA A 404 13.87 -10.74 6.28
CA ALA A 404 13.88 -12.19 6.29
C ALA A 404 14.30 -12.78 4.93
N ILE A 405 13.84 -12.15 3.85
CA ILE A 405 14.02 -12.59 2.46
C ILE A 405 15.38 -12.18 1.91
N VAL A 406 15.68 -10.88 2.03
CA VAL A 406 16.90 -10.27 1.53
C VAL A 406 18.01 -10.55 2.52
N SER A 407 19.10 -11.13 2.04
CA SER A 407 20.27 -11.38 2.88
C SER A 407 20.63 -10.09 3.64
N PRO A 408 20.88 -10.14 4.96
CA PRO A 408 21.23 -8.95 5.76
C PRO A 408 22.49 -8.22 5.30
N SER A 409 23.08 -8.63 4.20
CA SER A 409 24.31 -8.12 3.62
C SER A 409 24.13 -7.41 2.28
N ASP A 410 22.90 -7.07 1.86
CA ASP A 410 22.78 -6.22 0.67
C ASP A 410 23.29 -4.81 0.97
N THR A 411 24.44 -4.50 0.38
CA THR A 411 25.12 -3.21 0.48
C THR A 411 25.30 -2.57 -0.90
N THR A 412 24.66 -3.14 -1.92
CA THR A 412 24.76 -2.67 -3.30
C THR A 412 23.68 -1.64 -3.57
N PRO A 413 24.02 -0.34 -3.75
CA PRO A 413 23.00 0.65 -4.08
C PRO A 413 22.41 0.43 -5.49
N PRO A 414 21.13 0.81 -5.71
CA PRO A 414 20.58 0.89 -7.05
C PRO A 414 21.40 1.80 -7.99
N SER A 415 21.22 1.61 -9.29
CA SER A 415 21.74 2.56 -10.28
C SER A 415 21.08 3.94 -10.14
N ALA A 416 21.80 5.02 -10.48
CA ALA A 416 21.19 6.34 -10.57
C ALA A 416 20.01 6.31 -11.56
N PRO A 417 18.87 7.02 -11.27
CA PRO A 417 17.74 7.11 -12.20
C PRO A 417 18.20 7.66 -13.55
N PRO A 418 18.14 6.88 -14.66
CA PRO A 418 18.57 7.36 -15.95
C PRO A 418 17.54 8.30 -16.60
N ASP A 419 17.96 9.06 -17.60
CA ASP A 419 17.13 9.91 -18.45
C ASP A 419 16.29 10.95 -17.69
N LEU A 420 16.75 11.40 -16.50
CA LEU A 420 16.03 12.41 -15.73
C LEU A 420 15.85 13.68 -16.58
N ALA A 421 14.61 14.01 -16.83
CA ALA A 421 14.20 15.19 -17.58
C ALA A 421 13.04 15.89 -16.87
N GLY A 422 12.81 17.14 -17.19
CA GLY A 422 11.68 17.86 -16.62
C GLY A 422 11.38 19.18 -17.29
N GLY A 423 10.26 19.78 -16.92
CA GLY A 423 9.82 21.06 -17.42
C GLY A 423 8.69 21.67 -16.62
N SER A 424 8.42 22.94 -16.91
CA SER A 424 7.30 23.67 -16.31
C SER A 424 6.32 24.12 -17.39
N SER A 425 5.05 23.81 -17.18
CA SER A 425 3.94 24.25 -18.04
C SER A 425 3.25 25.50 -17.53
N SER A 426 3.49 25.92 -16.28
CA SER A 426 2.85 27.07 -15.63
C SER A 426 3.83 27.87 -14.77
N SER A 427 3.35 28.93 -14.15
CA SER A 427 4.12 29.76 -13.21
C SER A 427 4.23 29.14 -11.81
N SER A 428 3.56 28.02 -11.53
CA SER A 428 3.48 27.45 -10.20
C SER A 428 3.60 25.93 -10.12
N THR A 429 3.92 25.26 -11.27
CA THR A 429 4.08 23.81 -11.33
C THR A 429 5.33 23.42 -12.11
N ALA A 430 5.92 22.29 -11.75
CA ALA A 430 6.98 21.62 -12.50
C ALA A 430 6.71 20.10 -12.50
N ALA A 431 7.19 19.41 -13.51
CA ALA A 431 7.15 17.96 -13.58
C ALA A 431 8.52 17.42 -13.95
N VAL A 432 8.90 16.31 -13.34
CA VAL A 432 10.10 15.53 -13.64
C VAL A 432 9.73 14.09 -13.99
N THR A 433 10.48 13.49 -14.91
CA THR A 433 10.33 12.11 -15.34
C THR A 433 11.70 11.45 -15.44
N TRP A 434 11.78 10.15 -15.26
CA TRP A 434 13.01 9.37 -15.40
C TRP A 434 12.70 7.97 -15.88
N SER A 435 13.73 7.23 -16.27
CA SER A 435 13.63 5.80 -16.58
C SER A 435 13.95 4.96 -15.33
N ALA A 436 13.48 3.72 -15.30
CA ALA A 436 13.67 2.82 -14.16
C ALA A 436 15.16 2.57 -13.87
N SER A 437 15.52 2.64 -12.60
CA SER A 437 16.80 2.19 -12.08
C SER A 437 16.86 0.66 -12.03
N THR A 438 18.07 0.11 -11.95
CA THR A 438 18.32 -1.33 -11.75
C THR A 438 19.03 -1.58 -10.45
N ASP A 439 18.78 -2.73 -9.85
CA ASP A 439 19.41 -3.20 -8.63
C ASP A 439 19.60 -4.72 -8.66
N ASN A 440 20.45 -5.27 -7.79
CA ASN A 440 20.72 -6.71 -7.69
C ASN A 440 19.59 -7.49 -6.97
N VAL A 441 18.80 -6.81 -6.14
CA VAL A 441 17.65 -7.37 -5.42
C VAL A 441 16.35 -6.77 -5.96
N GLY A 442 16.22 -5.44 -5.90
CA GLY A 442 15.07 -4.72 -6.42
C GLY A 442 15.10 -3.25 -5.98
N VAL A 443 14.59 -2.36 -6.84
CA VAL A 443 14.42 -0.94 -6.54
C VAL A 443 13.10 -0.79 -5.78
N ALA A 444 13.17 -0.29 -4.56
CA ALA A 444 11.99 -0.06 -3.71
C ALA A 444 11.27 1.27 -4.01
N GLY A 445 11.94 2.21 -4.66
CA GLY A 445 11.33 3.48 -5.03
C GLY A 445 12.34 4.58 -5.28
N TYR A 446 11.81 5.81 -5.37
CA TYR A 446 12.59 7.01 -5.69
C TYR A 446 12.32 8.12 -4.67
N SER A 447 13.39 8.75 -4.21
CA SER A 447 13.33 9.96 -3.39
C SER A 447 13.51 11.19 -4.28
N VAL A 448 12.54 12.09 -4.27
CA VAL A 448 12.55 13.35 -5.01
C VAL A 448 12.96 14.48 -4.08
N ILE A 449 13.93 15.26 -4.50
CA ILE A 449 14.57 16.33 -3.72
C ILE A 449 14.52 17.60 -4.54
N ARG A 450 14.12 18.72 -3.94
CA ARG A 450 14.17 20.05 -4.56
C ARG A 450 15.03 20.97 -3.73
N ASP A 451 16.02 21.63 -4.36
CA ASP A 451 16.93 22.59 -3.73
C ASP A 451 17.59 22.04 -2.44
N GLY A 452 17.87 20.74 -2.42
CA GLY A 452 18.47 20.03 -1.28
C GLY A 452 17.49 19.56 -0.20
N ALA A 453 16.21 19.92 -0.31
CA ALA A 453 15.17 19.45 0.61
C ALA A 453 14.39 18.27 0.02
N ALA A 454 14.22 17.19 0.79
CA ALA A 454 13.39 16.06 0.40
C ALA A 454 11.92 16.51 0.29
N LEU A 455 11.26 16.15 -0.83
CA LEU A 455 9.86 16.46 -1.09
C LEU A 455 8.95 15.26 -0.87
N ALA A 456 9.30 14.13 -1.50
CA ALA A 456 8.46 12.94 -1.51
C ALA A 456 9.31 11.69 -1.80
N THR A 457 8.71 10.52 -1.54
CA THR A 457 9.07 9.25 -2.15
C THR A 457 7.96 8.83 -3.10
N THR A 458 8.30 8.02 -4.12
CA THR A 458 7.33 7.51 -5.11
C THR A 458 7.85 6.22 -5.73
N ALA A 459 6.94 5.31 -6.06
CA ALA A 459 7.21 4.14 -6.89
C ALA A 459 7.14 4.47 -8.40
N GLU A 460 6.47 5.57 -8.73
CA GLU A 460 6.27 6.02 -10.10
C GLU A 460 7.56 6.58 -10.71
N LEU A 461 7.63 6.58 -12.03
CA LEU A 461 8.76 7.14 -12.79
C LEU A 461 8.55 8.62 -13.14
N TYR A 462 7.71 9.30 -12.44
CA TYR A 462 7.44 10.73 -12.57
C TYR A 462 7.06 11.35 -11.24
N PHE A 463 7.22 12.69 -11.15
CA PHE A 463 6.75 13.47 -10.01
C PHE A 463 6.28 14.83 -10.50
N GLN A 464 5.14 15.30 -9.98
CA GLN A 464 4.60 16.61 -10.26
C GLN A 464 4.63 17.47 -9.00
N ASP A 465 5.32 18.60 -9.08
CA ASP A 465 5.44 19.60 -8.01
C ASP A 465 4.52 20.79 -8.27
N SER A 466 4.00 21.38 -7.21
CA SER A 466 3.06 22.50 -7.26
C SER A 466 3.34 23.53 -6.17
N GLY A 467 2.67 24.69 -6.25
CA GLY A 467 2.87 25.76 -5.28
C GLY A 467 4.21 26.47 -5.43
N LEU A 468 4.85 26.34 -6.59
CA LEU A 468 6.13 26.96 -6.91
C LEU A 468 5.98 28.47 -7.13
N ARG A 469 7.09 29.20 -6.99
CA ARG A 469 7.17 30.61 -7.34
C ARG A 469 7.35 30.76 -8.85
N ALA A 470 6.73 31.78 -9.42
CA ALA A 470 6.89 32.13 -10.82
C ALA A 470 8.33 32.59 -11.12
N ALA A 471 8.76 32.42 -12.36
CA ALA A 471 10.07 32.84 -12.89
C ALA A 471 11.25 32.43 -11.97
N THR A 472 11.14 31.25 -11.35
CA THR A 472 12.11 30.76 -10.39
C THR A 472 12.69 29.44 -10.87
N THR A 473 14.03 29.33 -10.81
CA THR A 473 14.74 28.08 -11.13
C THR A 473 14.86 27.22 -9.88
N TYR A 474 14.50 25.94 -10.01
CA TYR A 474 14.59 24.91 -8.99
C TYR A 474 15.50 23.80 -9.49
N THR A 475 16.34 23.25 -8.61
CA THR A 475 17.15 22.07 -8.88
C THR A 475 16.45 20.86 -8.32
N TYR A 476 15.99 19.97 -9.21
CA TYR A 476 15.43 18.67 -8.81
C TYR A 476 16.51 17.61 -8.87
N MET A 477 16.55 16.78 -7.83
CA MET A 477 17.39 15.58 -7.77
C MET A 477 16.49 14.38 -7.48
N VAL A 478 16.79 13.25 -8.14
CA VAL A 478 16.10 11.99 -7.89
C VAL A 478 17.14 10.93 -7.56
N LYS A 479 16.89 10.14 -6.51
CA LYS A 479 17.68 8.99 -6.10
C LYS A 479 16.78 7.77 -6.02
N ALA A 480 17.22 6.63 -6.52
CA ALA A 480 16.59 5.36 -6.24
C ALA A 480 17.02 4.85 -4.85
N PHE A 481 16.17 4.07 -4.21
CA PHE A 481 16.50 3.34 -2.98
C PHE A 481 15.99 1.90 -3.06
N ASP A 482 16.66 0.98 -2.35
CA ASP A 482 16.24 -0.40 -2.15
C ASP A 482 15.64 -0.63 -0.75
N MET A 483 15.17 -1.85 -0.49
CA MET A 483 14.59 -2.21 0.81
C MET A 483 15.65 -2.34 1.93
N ALA A 484 16.93 -2.53 1.59
CA ALA A 484 18.02 -2.52 2.55
C ALA A 484 18.38 -1.10 2.99
N GLY A 485 17.85 -0.06 2.35
CA GLY A 485 18.09 1.35 2.63
C GLY A 485 19.31 1.93 1.89
N ASN A 486 19.89 1.20 0.94
CA ASN A 486 20.97 1.75 0.12
C ASN A 486 20.38 2.78 -0.86
N LEU A 487 21.10 3.90 -1.03
CA LEU A 487 20.71 5.00 -1.90
C LEU A 487 21.63 5.08 -3.12
N SER A 488 21.04 5.22 -4.30
CA SER A 488 21.78 5.47 -5.54
C SER A 488 22.50 6.82 -5.53
N PRO A 489 23.46 7.04 -6.43
CA PRO A 489 23.85 8.38 -6.83
C PRO A 489 22.63 9.17 -7.31
N ALA A 490 22.64 10.50 -7.14
CA ALA A 490 21.56 11.35 -7.62
C ALA A 490 21.70 11.65 -9.10
N SER A 491 20.58 11.63 -9.84
CA SER A 491 20.43 12.36 -11.10
C SER A 491 19.84 13.75 -10.80
N SER A 492 20.17 14.77 -11.59
CA SER A 492 19.69 16.13 -11.35
C SER A 492 19.28 16.85 -12.65
N VAL A 493 18.28 17.76 -12.53
CA VAL A 493 17.81 18.64 -13.61
C VAL A 493 17.39 19.99 -13.04
N GLU A 494 17.67 21.06 -13.76
CA GLU A 494 17.18 22.40 -13.41
C GLU A 494 15.91 22.74 -14.22
N ILE A 495 14.89 23.25 -13.53
CA ILE A 495 13.61 23.63 -14.13
C ILE A 495 13.28 25.05 -13.70
N THR A 496 13.02 25.94 -14.66
CA THR A 496 12.54 27.30 -14.41
C THR A 496 11.04 27.37 -14.65
N THR A 497 10.28 27.79 -13.64
CA THR A 497 8.84 28.04 -13.79
C THR A 497 8.59 29.21 -14.72
N ARG A 498 7.43 29.23 -15.39
CA ARG A 498 7.04 30.35 -16.23
C ARG A 498 6.78 31.60 -15.39
N ASP A 499 6.96 32.75 -16.02
CA ASP A 499 6.56 34.02 -15.43
C ASP A 499 5.03 34.14 -15.32
N ALA A 500 4.57 34.73 -14.23
CA ALA A 500 3.13 34.97 -13.99
C ALA A 500 2.66 36.33 -14.51
N GLY A 501 3.58 37.20 -14.98
CA GLY A 501 3.32 38.62 -15.25
C GLY A 501 3.20 39.46 -13.98
N PRO A 502 2.79 40.74 -14.10
CA PRO A 502 2.75 41.65 -12.95
C PRO A 502 1.93 41.14 -11.78
N PRO A 503 2.42 41.26 -10.53
CA PRO A 503 1.72 40.78 -9.36
C PRO A 503 0.44 41.56 -9.06
N SER A 504 -0.44 41.02 -8.25
CA SER A 504 -1.62 41.73 -7.75
C SER A 504 -1.22 42.87 -6.79
N PRO A 505 -1.95 44.00 -6.78
CA PRO A 505 -1.60 45.13 -5.92
C PRO A 505 -1.80 44.78 -4.44
N PRO A 506 -0.98 45.39 -3.53
CA PRO A 506 -1.22 45.33 -2.09
C PRO A 506 -2.61 45.86 -1.73
N ALA A 507 -3.24 45.27 -0.73
CA ALA A 507 -4.59 45.63 -0.29
C ALA A 507 -4.60 46.27 1.10
N ASN A 508 -5.73 46.88 1.49
CA ASN A 508 -5.97 47.39 2.83
C ASN A 508 -4.89 48.42 3.30
N LEU A 509 -4.33 49.22 2.37
CA LEU A 509 -3.39 50.26 2.75
C LEU A 509 -4.05 51.20 3.74
N ALA A 510 -3.39 51.43 4.87
CA ALA A 510 -3.82 52.37 5.91
C ALA A 510 -2.65 53.29 6.31
N ALA A 511 -2.98 54.54 6.65
CA ALA A 511 -2.02 55.54 7.10
C ALA A 511 -2.37 55.99 8.51
N LYS A 512 -1.44 55.83 9.45
CA LYS A 512 -1.57 56.27 10.85
C LYS A 512 -0.65 57.45 11.13
N VAL A 513 -1.22 58.58 11.52
CA VAL A 513 -0.45 59.77 11.93
C VAL A 513 0.17 59.52 13.31
N VAL A 514 1.48 59.60 13.40
CA VAL A 514 2.25 59.42 14.64
C VAL A 514 2.57 60.79 15.25
N SER A 515 3.18 61.67 14.47
CA SER A 515 3.59 62.97 14.92
C SER A 515 3.33 64.07 13.87
N ASP A 516 3.91 65.27 14.10
CA ASP A 516 3.93 66.37 13.13
C ASP A 516 4.88 66.17 11.94
N VAL A 517 5.78 65.18 12.06
CA VAL A 517 6.78 64.82 11.02
C VAL A 517 6.72 63.33 10.62
N GLU A 518 5.82 62.51 11.20
CA GLU A 518 5.80 61.08 11.01
C GLU A 518 4.41 60.50 10.72
N ILE A 519 4.31 59.65 9.69
CA ILE A 519 3.15 58.85 9.35
C ILE A 519 3.64 57.40 9.07
N THR A 520 3.04 56.42 9.75
CA THR A 520 3.27 55.02 9.52
C THR A 520 2.20 54.43 8.58
N LEU A 521 2.63 53.68 7.57
CA LEU A 521 1.78 52.95 6.65
C LEU A 521 1.76 51.46 7.03
N THR A 522 0.62 50.79 6.81
CA THR A 522 0.47 49.35 6.90
C THR A 522 -0.41 48.85 5.76
N TRP A 523 -0.18 47.63 5.26
CA TRP A 523 -0.96 47.06 4.19
C TRP A 523 -1.02 45.53 4.30
N SER A 524 -1.96 44.91 3.59
CA SER A 524 -1.94 43.46 3.35
C SER A 524 -1.10 43.17 2.10
N PRO A 525 -0.26 42.13 2.11
CA PRO A 525 0.60 41.82 0.98
C PRO A 525 -0.20 41.45 -0.27
N SER A 526 0.47 41.44 -1.43
CA SER A 526 -0.02 40.82 -2.64
C SER A 526 -0.29 39.32 -2.39
N LYS A 527 -1.23 38.74 -3.15
CA LYS A 527 -1.56 37.32 -3.06
C LYS A 527 -0.59 36.43 -3.86
N ASP A 528 0.27 37.04 -4.67
CA ASP A 528 1.19 36.32 -5.55
C ASP A 528 2.42 35.85 -4.76
N ASN A 529 2.85 34.62 -5.00
CA ASN A 529 3.88 33.96 -4.22
C ASN A 529 5.33 34.31 -4.65
N ASN A 530 5.49 35.03 -5.78
CA ASN A 530 6.77 35.44 -6.33
C ASN A 530 7.15 36.90 -5.98
N VAL A 531 6.38 37.57 -5.13
CA VAL A 531 6.66 38.98 -4.69
C VAL A 531 7.94 39.01 -3.86
N THR A 532 8.85 39.92 -4.24
CA THR A 532 10.13 40.15 -3.56
C THR A 532 10.10 41.38 -2.64
N GLY A 533 9.23 42.36 -2.91
CA GLY A 533 9.13 43.53 -2.08
C GLY A 533 7.97 44.49 -2.44
N PHE A 534 7.96 45.63 -1.77
CA PHE A 534 6.96 46.65 -1.97
C PHE A 534 7.63 48.01 -2.14
N GLN A 535 7.27 48.72 -3.22
CA GLN A 535 7.67 50.11 -3.47
C GLN A 535 6.61 51.03 -2.86
N VAL A 536 7.04 51.97 -2.01
CA VAL A 536 6.16 52.92 -1.33
C VAL A 536 6.25 54.29 -2.02
N PHE A 537 5.09 54.85 -2.34
CA PHE A 537 4.95 56.13 -3.03
C PHE A 537 4.26 57.15 -2.15
N ARG A 538 4.69 58.42 -2.26
CA ARG A 538 4.13 59.54 -1.53
C ARG A 538 4.06 60.81 -2.42
N GLY A 539 3.06 61.62 -2.20
CA GLY A 539 2.92 62.95 -2.79
C GLY A 539 2.04 63.87 -1.99
N THR A 540 1.97 65.13 -2.38
CA THR A 540 1.00 66.12 -1.84
C THR A 540 -0.28 66.20 -2.67
N SER A 541 -0.33 65.43 -3.79
CA SER A 541 -1.49 65.20 -4.65
C SER A 541 -1.73 63.72 -4.83
N SER A 542 -2.99 63.29 -4.97
CA SER A 542 -3.34 61.91 -5.22
C SER A 542 -2.97 61.42 -6.64
N THR A 543 -2.67 62.34 -7.57
CA THR A 543 -2.32 62.07 -8.95
C THR A 543 -0.83 62.20 -9.24
N ASP A 544 -0.04 62.66 -8.27
CA ASP A 544 1.40 62.88 -8.40
C ASP A 544 2.12 62.29 -7.19
N LEU A 545 2.47 61.00 -7.30
CA LEU A 545 3.15 60.25 -6.25
C LEU A 545 4.52 59.81 -6.75
N SER A 546 5.55 60.11 -5.97
CA SER A 546 6.92 59.66 -6.20
C SER A 546 7.31 58.57 -5.23
N GLN A 547 8.17 57.62 -5.65
CA GLN A 547 8.70 56.56 -4.79
C GLN A 547 9.53 57.18 -3.66
N VAL A 548 9.25 56.77 -2.44
CA VAL A 548 9.93 57.25 -1.22
C VAL A 548 10.56 56.13 -0.40
N GLY A 549 10.28 54.87 -0.75
CA GLY A 549 10.87 53.74 -0.04
C GLY A 549 10.61 52.42 -0.71
N PHE A 550 11.28 51.40 -0.16
CA PHE A 550 11.15 49.99 -0.52
C PHE A 550 11.17 49.16 0.76
N THR A 551 10.36 48.10 0.79
CA THR A 551 10.43 47.07 1.84
C THR A 551 10.48 45.69 1.22
N TYR A 552 11.14 44.73 1.87
CA TYR A 552 11.11 43.32 1.43
C TYR A 552 9.74 42.69 1.69
N SER A 553 9.43 41.61 0.98
CA SER A 553 8.11 40.95 0.98
C SER A 553 7.61 40.53 2.37
N THR A 554 8.51 40.33 3.32
CA THR A 554 8.17 39.99 4.72
C THR A 554 7.74 41.19 5.55
N THR A 555 7.91 42.44 5.03
CA THR A 555 7.64 43.67 5.75
C THR A 555 6.50 44.44 5.08
N THR A 556 5.34 44.49 5.73
CA THR A 556 4.10 45.13 5.26
C THR A 556 3.80 46.44 5.99
N SER A 557 4.84 47.13 6.39
CA SER A 557 4.74 48.47 7.01
C SER A 557 5.92 49.33 6.57
N PHE A 558 5.69 50.67 6.57
CA PHE A 558 6.72 51.63 6.25
C PHE A 558 6.48 52.93 7.04
N THR A 559 7.52 53.47 7.66
CA THR A 559 7.47 54.73 8.40
C THR A 559 8.05 55.86 7.57
N ASN A 560 7.25 56.90 7.36
CA ASN A 560 7.69 58.17 6.80
C ASN A 560 7.95 59.13 7.95
N ASP A 561 9.21 59.53 8.16
CA ASP A 561 9.68 60.27 9.34
C ASP A 561 10.20 61.71 9.06
N THR A 562 10.21 62.15 7.83
CA THR A 562 10.72 63.46 7.41
C THR A 562 9.63 64.29 6.74
N LEU A 563 8.47 64.34 7.35
CA LEU A 563 7.31 65.08 6.82
C LEU A 563 7.22 66.51 7.31
N THR A 564 6.50 67.38 6.57
CA THR A 564 6.22 68.75 6.97
C THR A 564 5.00 68.73 7.87
N PRO A 565 5.01 69.52 9.00
CA PRO A 565 3.85 69.65 9.86
C PRO A 565 2.62 70.23 9.14
N SER A 566 1.42 69.93 9.65
CA SER A 566 0.12 70.39 9.12
C SER A 566 -0.07 70.17 7.61
N THR A 567 0.60 69.19 7.04
CA THR A 567 0.61 68.90 5.60
C THR A 567 -0.11 67.58 5.28
N LYS A 568 -1.02 67.66 4.28
CA LYS A 568 -1.72 66.44 3.79
C LYS A 568 -0.86 65.74 2.77
N TYR A 569 -0.63 64.45 3.05
CA TYR A 569 0.08 63.54 2.14
C TYR A 569 -0.83 62.43 1.63
N TYR A 570 -0.58 62.00 0.42
CA TYR A 570 -1.20 60.84 -0.24
C TYR A 570 -0.15 59.73 -0.40
N PHE A 571 -0.58 58.47 -0.19
CA PHE A 571 0.29 57.33 -0.22
C PHE A 571 -0.30 56.21 -1.07
N GLY A 572 0.57 55.49 -1.78
CA GLY A 572 0.26 54.27 -2.51
C GLY A 572 1.40 53.27 -2.40
N VAL A 573 1.12 52.02 -2.60
CA VAL A 573 2.11 50.92 -2.58
C VAL A 573 1.94 50.05 -3.81
N LYS A 574 3.06 49.64 -4.42
CA LYS A 574 3.10 48.65 -5.48
C LYS A 574 3.88 47.42 -5.00
N ALA A 575 3.45 46.22 -5.38
CA ALA A 575 4.24 45.03 -5.22
C ALA A 575 5.23 44.88 -6.38
N GLU A 576 6.41 44.34 -6.11
CA GLU A 576 7.44 43.99 -7.09
C GLU A 576 7.73 42.49 -7.00
N ASP A 577 7.76 41.80 -8.13
CA ASP A 577 8.05 40.36 -8.19
C ASP A 577 9.53 40.07 -8.49
N ASN A 578 9.86 38.76 -8.53
CA ASN A 578 11.22 38.29 -8.80
C ASN A 578 11.66 38.47 -10.26
N SER A 579 10.76 38.85 -11.17
CA SER A 579 11.04 39.22 -12.56
C SER A 579 11.18 40.74 -12.74
N GLY A 580 10.94 41.53 -11.70
CA GLY A 580 11.00 42.97 -11.72
C GLY A 580 9.72 43.66 -12.21
N TYR A 581 8.62 42.89 -12.41
CA TYR A 581 7.33 43.51 -12.73
C TYR A 581 6.71 44.17 -11.51
N LEU A 582 6.08 45.34 -11.76
CA LEU A 582 5.36 46.11 -10.75
C LEU A 582 3.85 45.90 -10.89
N SER A 583 3.16 45.73 -9.78
CA SER A 583 1.70 45.71 -9.74
C SER A 583 1.10 47.06 -10.13
N ALA A 584 -0.20 47.10 -10.37
CA ALA A 584 -0.95 48.34 -10.27
C ALA A 584 -0.78 48.95 -8.86
N MET A 585 -1.01 50.25 -8.75
CA MET A 585 -0.99 50.95 -7.45
C MET A 585 -2.12 50.43 -6.56
N SER A 586 -1.86 50.26 -5.27
CA SER A 586 -2.90 50.04 -4.26
C SER A 586 -3.94 51.15 -4.27
N SER A 587 -5.04 51.00 -3.54
CA SER A 587 -5.90 52.15 -3.20
C SER A 587 -5.09 53.25 -2.54
N ILE A 588 -5.25 54.49 -3.01
CA ILE A 588 -4.53 55.64 -2.44
C ILE A 588 -5.22 56.05 -1.15
N VAL A 589 -4.43 56.21 -0.08
CA VAL A 589 -4.89 56.75 1.20
C VAL A 589 -4.26 58.11 1.46
N SER A 590 -4.88 58.92 2.30
CA SER A 590 -4.31 60.18 2.70
C SER A 590 -4.34 60.38 4.20
N ALA A 591 -3.34 61.09 4.71
CA ALA A 591 -3.27 61.51 6.11
C ALA A 591 -2.62 62.90 6.21
N THR A 592 -2.98 63.66 7.24
CA THR A 592 -2.42 64.99 7.52
C THR A 592 -1.59 64.91 8.78
N THR A 593 -0.33 65.32 8.73
CA THR A 593 0.56 65.40 9.89
C THR A 593 -0.01 66.36 10.96
N LYS A 594 0.33 66.12 12.23
CA LYS A 594 -0.08 67.03 13.31
C LYS A 594 0.50 68.45 13.11
N ALA A 595 -0.10 69.42 13.75
CA ALA A 595 0.50 70.78 13.85
C ALA A 595 1.81 70.65 14.64
N LYS A 596 2.75 71.54 14.32
CA LYS A 596 3.98 71.66 15.11
C LYS A 596 3.61 72.11 16.55
N PRO A 597 4.16 71.42 17.59
CA PRO A 597 3.91 71.82 18.98
C PRO A 597 4.28 73.26 19.28
#